data_8e909fa76bfd807154a710d1b5a7255c
#
_entry.id   8e909fa76bfd807154a710d1b5a7255c
#
_cell.length_a   1.000
_cell.length_b   1.000
_cell.length_c   1.000
_cell.angle_alpha   90.00
_cell.angle_beta   90.00
_cell.angle_gamma   90.00
#
_symmetry.space_group_name_H-M   'P 1'
#
loop_
_entity.id
_entity.type
_entity.pdbx_description
1 polymer ?
#
loop_
_entity_poly.entity_id
_entity_poly.type
_entity_poly.pdbx_seq_one_letter_code
_entity_poly.pdbx_strand_id
1 'polypeptide(L)'
;MTEFYTHVAVHSNKILFRGVNSKGERFSEYRDFSPTVFVPSPKRTEYQSLEGKFLQPFTAGDMRSMKDYIEKYANVSGFEVYGNENWKFQYISDNFKGDVDWSLERMKVAYIDIETECEYGFPNVSDPNESVNVITVKYVLGNKKET
;
A
#
# COMPACT_ATOMS: atom_id res chain seq x y z
N MET A 1 -3.41 -22.87 -5.36
CA MET A 1 -2.64 -21.75 -4.80
C MET A 1 -3.22 -20.45 -5.37
N THR A 2 -3.45 -19.47 -4.54
CA THR A 2 -4.01 -18.18 -4.92
C THR A 2 -2.89 -17.17 -5.23
N GLU A 3 -3.25 -16.10 -5.93
CA GLU A 3 -2.38 -14.94 -6.07
C GLU A 3 -2.15 -14.27 -4.71
N PHE A 4 -0.93 -13.80 -4.45
CA PHE A 4 -0.66 -12.96 -3.30
C PHE A 4 0.19 -11.73 -3.67
N TYR A 5 0.00 -10.64 -2.97
CA TYR A 5 0.76 -9.42 -3.19
C TYR A 5 2.08 -9.44 -2.42
N THR A 6 3.11 -8.85 -3.03
CA THR A 6 4.40 -8.59 -2.39
C THR A 6 4.62 -7.09 -2.16
N HIS A 7 3.93 -6.24 -2.93
CA HIS A 7 3.96 -4.81 -2.79
C HIS A 7 2.71 -4.17 -3.40
N VAL A 8 2.13 -3.22 -2.67
CA VAL A 8 1.03 -2.38 -3.16
C VAL A 8 1.34 -0.92 -2.87
N ALA A 9 1.28 -0.07 -3.87
CA ALA A 9 1.50 1.37 -3.73
C ALA A 9 0.55 2.16 -4.62
N VAL A 10 0.23 3.37 -4.22
CA VAL A 10 -0.45 4.34 -5.08
C VAL A 10 0.61 4.98 -5.98
N HIS A 11 0.37 4.95 -7.28
CA HIS A 11 1.20 5.61 -8.27
C HIS A 11 0.31 6.44 -9.21
N SER A 12 0.37 7.77 -9.06
CA SER A 12 -0.55 8.68 -9.72
C SER A 12 -2.01 8.32 -9.42
N ASN A 13 -2.81 7.99 -10.44
CA ASN A 13 -4.21 7.61 -10.29
C ASN A 13 -4.45 6.09 -10.43
N LYS A 14 -3.42 5.28 -10.20
CA LYS A 14 -3.47 3.82 -10.29
C LYS A 14 -2.81 3.16 -9.09
N ILE A 15 -3.17 1.93 -8.84
CA ILE A 15 -2.47 1.05 -7.90
C ILE A 15 -1.33 0.34 -8.65
N LEU A 16 -0.09 0.57 -8.22
CA LEU A 16 1.01 -0.30 -8.58
C LEU A 16 0.90 -1.56 -7.73
N PHE A 17 0.59 -2.66 -8.38
CA PHE A 17 0.45 -3.98 -7.78
C PHE A 17 1.60 -4.89 -8.20
N ARG A 18 2.29 -5.45 -7.23
CA ARG A 18 3.31 -6.48 -7.45
C ARG A 18 2.95 -7.71 -6.65
N GLY A 19 3.07 -8.86 -7.28
CA GLY A 19 2.65 -10.09 -6.66
C GLY A 19 3.28 -11.33 -7.28
N VAL A 20 2.79 -12.47 -6.82
CA VAL A 20 3.09 -13.79 -7.35
C VAL A 20 1.77 -14.45 -7.69
N ASN A 21 1.63 -14.90 -8.93
CA ASN A 21 0.41 -15.56 -9.40
C ASN A 21 0.31 -17.03 -8.94
N SER A 22 -0.81 -17.66 -9.25
CA SER A 22 -1.04 -19.08 -8.89
C SER A 22 -0.02 -20.07 -9.48
N LYS A 23 0.68 -19.68 -10.56
CA LYS A 23 1.76 -20.48 -11.18
C LYS A 23 3.14 -20.24 -10.53
N GLY A 24 3.26 -19.31 -9.60
CA GLY A 24 4.53 -18.94 -8.98
C GLY A 24 5.32 -17.88 -9.76
N GLU A 25 4.72 -17.30 -10.80
CA GLU A 25 5.35 -16.26 -11.61
C GLU A 25 5.15 -14.90 -10.96
N ARG A 26 6.18 -14.08 -10.98
CA ARG A 26 6.12 -12.71 -10.49
C ARG A 26 5.62 -11.80 -11.56
N PHE A 27 4.84 -10.82 -11.13
CA PHE A 27 4.33 -9.80 -12.03
C PHE A 27 4.29 -8.43 -11.34
N SER A 28 4.25 -7.40 -12.16
CA SER A 28 4.08 -6.01 -11.74
C SER A 28 3.18 -5.33 -12.76
N GLU A 29 2.09 -4.75 -12.29
CA GLU A 29 1.11 -4.10 -13.16
C GLU A 29 0.45 -2.92 -12.48
N TYR A 30 -0.17 -2.06 -13.29
CA TYR A 30 -0.99 -0.95 -12.80
C TYR A 30 -2.46 -1.34 -12.90
N ARG A 31 -3.18 -1.23 -11.79
CA ARG A 31 -4.61 -1.53 -11.68
C ARG A 31 -5.40 -0.25 -11.43
N ASP A 32 -6.54 -0.13 -12.09
CA ASP A 32 -7.50 0.92 -11.76
C ASP A 32 -8.15 0.61 -10.41
N PHE A 33 -8.44 1.65 -9.64
CA PHE A 33 -9.10 1.52 -8.35
C PHE A 33 -10.08 2.66 -8.12
N SER A 34 -11.28 2.31 -7.71
CA SER A 34 -12.33 3.25 -7.30
C SER A 34 -12.53 3.13 -5.80
N PRO A 35 -11.95 4.04 -4.99
CA PRO A 35 -12.09 4.00 -3.55
C PRO A 35 -13.55 4.21 -3.11
N THR A 36 -13.90 3.62 -1.98
CA THR A 36 -15.19 3.83 -1.33
C THR A 36 -14.97 4.61 -0.04
N VAL A 37 -15.72 5.68 0.14
CA VAL A 37 -15.86 6.40 1.41
C VAL A 37 -17.31 6.30 1.88
N PHE A 38 -17.57 6.77 3.08
CA PHE A 38 -18.91 6.80 3.63
C PHE A 38 -19.31 8.23 3.93
N VAL A 39 -20.53 8.59 3.58
CA VAL A 39 -21.10 9.92 3.79
C VAL A 39 -22.38 9.82 4.61
N PRO A 40 -22.82 10.89 5.29
CA PRO A 40 -24.07 10.89 6.05
C PRO A 40 -25.27 10.46 5.19
N SER A 41 -26.09 9.59 5.73
CA SER A 41 -27.34 9.13 5.10
C SER A 41 -28.55 9.68 5.83
N PRO A 42 -29.55 10.23 5.11
CA PRO A 42 -30.81 10.65 5.71
C PRO A 42 -31.71 9.46 6.10
N LYS A 43 -31.36 8.26 5.65
CA LYS A 43 -32.11 7.03 5.91
C LYS A 43 -31.29 6.09 6.80
N ARG A 44 -31.99 5.24 7.53
CA ARG A 44 -31.36 4.14 8.26
C ARG A 44 -30.68 3.17 7.28
N THR A 45 -29.40 2.86 7.55
CA THR A 45 -28.58 1.91 6.78
C THR A 45 -27.90 0.94 7.74
N GLU A 46 -27.18 -0.02 7.20
CA GLU A 46 -26.33 -0.93 7.97
C GLU A 46 -25.01 -0.31 8.45
N TYR A 47 -24.64 0.86 7.89
CA TYR A 47 -23.41 1.57 8.24
C TYR A 47 -23.70 2.70 9.21
N GLN A 48 -22.86 2.79 10.25
CA GLN A 48 -22.96 3.85 11.25
C GLN A 48 -21.57 4.39 11.60
N SER A 49 -21.48 5.68 11.90
CA SER A 49 -20.30 6.27 12.53
C SER A 49 -20.19 5.83 13.99
N LEU A 50 -19.06 6.12 14.64
CA LEU A 50 -18.89 5.85 16.08
C LEU A 50 -19.89 6.63 16.95
N GLU A 51 -20.38 7.76 16.46
CA GLU A 51 -21.40 8.59 17.12
C GLU A 51 -22.84 8.16 16.79
N GLY A 52 -23.00 7.06 16.01
CA GLY A 52 -24.31 6.50 15.67
C GLY A 52 -25.02 7.17 14.49
N LYS A 53 -24.35 8.05 13.73
CA LYS A 53 -24.92 8.65 12.50
C LYS A 53 -25.01 7.57 11.42
N PHE A 54 -26.15 7.49 10.72
CA PHE A 54 -26.28 6.58 9.58
C PHE A 54 -25.45 7.08 8.40
N LEU A 55 -24.74 6.15 7.79
CA LEU A 55 -23.82 6.38 6.67
C LEU A 55 -24.22 5.57 5.45
N GLN A 56 -23.86 6.05 4.27
CA GLN A 56 -23.99 5.31 3.02
C GLN A 56 -22.68 5.32 2.25
N PRO A 57 -22.34 4.22 1.53
CA PRO A 57 -21.13 4.19 0.71
C PRO A 57 -21.26 5.15 -0.47
N PHE A 58 -20.13 5.75 -0.82
CA PHE A 58 -19.99 6.65 -1.97
C PHE A 58 -18.68 6.37 -2.70
N THR A 59 -18.72 6.37 -4.03
CA THR A 59 -17.56 6.25 -4.91
C THR A 59 -17.56 7.40 -5.93
N ALA A 60 -16.41 7.99 -6.19
CA ALA A 60 -16.25 9.07 -7.16
C ALA A 60 -15.64 8.61 -8.51
N GLY A 61 -15.52 7.27 -8.69
CA GLY A 61 -15.01 6.65 -9.92
C GLY A 61 -13.52 6.32 -9.87
N ASP A 62 -12.66 7.23 -9.44
CA ASP A 62 -11.23 6.99 -9.31
C ASP A 62 -10.63 7.71 -8.08
N MET A 63 -9.34 7.45 -7.81
CA MET A 63 -8.66 8.00 -6.62
C MET A 63 -8.52 9.52 -6.66
N ARG A 64 -8.29 10.10 -7.84
CA ARG A 64 -8.17 11.56 -8.00
C ARG A 64 -9.51 12.23 -7.74
N SER A 65 -10.55 11.76 -8.42
CA SER A 65 -11.91 12.28 -8.24
C SER A 65 -12.40 12.14 -6.80
N MET A 66 -12.01 11.06 -6.11
CA MET A 66 -12.32 10.87 -4.71
C MET A 66 -11.58 11.87 -3.82
N LYS A 67 -10.31 12.14 -4.08
CA LYS A 67 -9.54 13.14 -3.37
C LYS A 67 -10.16 14.53 -3.53
N ASP A 68 -10.48 14.91 -4.76
CA ASP A 68 -11.14 16.19 -5.06
C ASP A 68 -12.49 16.31 -4.34
N TYR A 69 -13.23 15.22 -4.27
CA TYR A 69 -14.49 15.14 -3.53
C TYR A 69 -14.27 15.37 -2.03
N ILE A 70 -13.35 14.67 -1.41
CA ILE A 70 -13.03 14.82 0.02
C ILE A 70 -12.63 16.27 0.33
N GLU A 71 -11.70 16.83 -0.46
CA GLU A 71 -11.23 18.22 -0.30
C GLU A 71 -12.38 19.24 -0.45
N LYS A 72 -13.28 19.02 -1.42
CA LYS A 72 -14.44 19.88 -1.63
C LYS A 72 -15.38 19.93 -0.44
N TYR A 73 -15.56 18.82 0.26
CA TYR A 73 -16.50 18.71 1.37
C TYR A 73 -15.84 18.80 2.76
N ALA A 74 -14.52 18.91 2.84
CA ALA A 74 -13.76 18.92 4.11
C ALA A 74 -14.21 20.01 5.11
N ASN A 75 -14.74 21.14 4.60
CA ASN A 75 -15.17 22.28 5.42
C ASN A 75 -16.69 22.48 5.44
N VAL A 76 -17.46 21.51 4.96
CA VAL A 76 -18.93 21.61 4.95
C VAL A 76 -19.47 21.11 6.29
N SER A 77 -20.01 22.02 7.08
CA SER A 77 -20.59 21.68 8.40
C SER A 77 -21.69 20.64 8.28
N GLY A 78 -21.60 19.59 9.08
CA GLY A 78 -22.58 18.49 9.10
C GLY A 78 -22.46 17.48 7.96
N PHE A 79 -21.43 17.62 7.14
CA PHE A 79 -21.14 16.67 6.05
C PHE A 79 -19.70 16.16 6.17
N GLU A 80 -19.49 15.25 7.12
CA GLU A 80 -18.22 14.60 7.30
C GLU A 80 -18.09 13.40 6.34
N VAL A 81 -16.90 13.22 5.77
CA VAL A 81 -16.55 12.04 4.98
C VAL A 81 -15.80 11.06 5.89
N TYR A 82 -16.25 9.82 5.92
CA TYR A 82 -15.70 8.75 6.76
C TYR A 82 -15.04 7.69 5.88
N GLY A 83 -14.00 7.06 6.39
CA GLY A 83 -13.31 5.95 5.72
C GLY A 83 -11.80 6.07 5.78
N ASN A 84 -11.12 5.11 5.18
CA ASN A 84 -9.66 5.09 5.12
C ASN A 84 -9.18 5.75 3.83
N GLU A 85 -8.55 6.91 3.93
CA GLU A 85 -7.98 7.64 2.79
C GLU A 85 -6.65 7.06 2.31
N ASN A 86 -6.12 6.06 2.96
CA ASN A 86 -4.97 5.34 2.48
C ASN A 86 -5.40 4.26 1.47
N TRP A 87 -5.52 4.66 0.23
CA TRP A 87 -6.07 3.83 -0.85
C TRP A 87 -5.37 2.48 -1.05
N LYS A 88 -4.08 2.36 -0.74
CA LYS A 88 -3.39 1.07 -0.83
C LYS A 88 -3.95 0.05 0.17
N PHE A 89 -4.28 0.48 1.40
CA PHE A 89 -4.85 -0.41 2.40
C PHE A 89 -6.30 -0.75 2.10
N GLN A 90 -7.07 0.22 1.57
CA GLN A 90 -8.42 -0.07 1.13
C GLN A 90 -8.41 -1.08 -0.04
N TYR A 91 -7.53 -0.87 -1.03
CA TYR A 91 -7.34 -1.81 -2.13
C TYR A 91 -7.00 -3.23 -1.63
N ILE A 92 -6.08 -3.35 -0.67
CA ILE A 92 -5.72 -4.65 -0.09
C ILE A 92 -6.93 -5.27 0.61
N SER A 93 -7.63 -4.52 1.45
CA SER A 93 -8.81 -5.00 2.19
C SER A 93 -9.94 -5.46 1.27
N ASP A 94 -10.16 -4.77 0.15
CA ASP A 94 -11.23 -5.09 -0.79
C ASP A 94 -10.93 -6.34 -1.63
N ASN A 95 -9.66 -6.56 -1.99
CA ASN A 95 -9.25 -7.63 -2.90
C ASN A 95 -8.70 -8.88 -2.20
N PHE A 96 -8.21 -8.75 -0.96
CA PHE A 96 -7.62 -9.83 -0.19
C PHE A 96 -8.34 -9.99 1.15
N LYS A 97 -9.49 -10.66 1.11
CA LYS A 97 -10.30 -10.92 2.31
C LYS A 97 -9.84 -12.19 3.00
N GLY A 98 -9.63 -12.10 4.32
CA GLY A 98 -9.16 -13.23 5.12
C GLY A 98 -7.65 -13.46 5.03
N ASP A 99 -7.22 -14.68 5.23
CA ASP A 99 -5.80 -15.05 5.22
C ASP A 99 -5.25 -15.05 3.78
N VAL A 100 -4.10 -14.41 3.60
CA VAL A 100 -3.37 -14.41 2.33
C VAL A 100 -2.47 -15.65 2.29
N ASP A 101 -2.71 -16.53 1.31
CA ASP A 101 -1.90 -17.73 1.08
C ASP A 101 -0.55 -17.36 0.42
N TRP A 102 0.35 -16.81 1.22
CA TRP A 102 1.69 -16.44 0.79
C TRP A 102 2.70 -17.56 1.03
N SER A 103 3.79 -17.58 0.27
CA SER A 103 4.88 -18.53 0.44
C SER A 103 6.24 -17.84 0.30
N LEU A 104 7.09 -18.00 1.31
CA LEU A 104 8.46 -17.49 1.28
C LEU A 104 9.28 -18.15 0.17
N GLU A 105 9.00 -19.40 -0.16
CA GLU A 105 9.68 -20.15 -1.25
C GLU A 105 9.49 -19.49 -2.62
N ARG A 106 8.44 -18.70 -2.77
CA ARG A 106 8.09 -17.97 -3.99
C ARG A 106 8.59 -16.53 -4.00
N MET A 107 9.20 -16.08 -2.90
CA MET A 107 9.75 -14.72 -2.77
C MET A 107 11.26 -14.72 -3.01
N LYS A 108 11.75 -13.63 -3.62
CA LYS A 108 13.19 -13.29 -3.64
C LYS A 108 13.41 -12.20 -2.60
N VAL A 109 14.31 -12.44 -1.69
CA VAL A 109 14.69 -11.46 -0.68
C VAL A 109 16.16 -11.14 -0.87
N ALA A 110 16.49 -9.85 -1.01
CA ALA A 110 17.85 -9.37 -1.01
C ALA A 110 18.09 -8.62 0.30
N TYR A 111 19.07 -9.06 1.06
CA TYR A 111 19.60 -8.32 2.19
C TYR A 111 20.82 -7.56 1.69
N ILE A 112 20.81 -6.25 1.85
CA ILE A 112 21.88 -5.36 1.41
C ILE A 112 22.43 -4.68 2.65
N ASP A 113 23.74 -4.77 2.82
CA ASP A 113 24.48 -4.09 3.87
C ASP A 113 25.57 -3.25 3.21
N ILE A 114 25.72 -1.99 3.65
CA ILE A 114 26.64 -1.01 3.07
C ILE A 114 27.50 -0.46 4.20
N GLU A 115 28.81 -0.62 4.05
CA GLU A 115 29.78 -0.04 4.97
C GLU A 115 30.47 1.15 4.32
N THR A 116 30.53 2.26 5.04
CA THR A 116 31.17 3.49 4.60
C THR A 116 32.35 3.85 5.50
N GLU A 117 33.31 4.54 4.94
CA GLU A 117 34.40 5.16 5.71
C GLU A 117 33.85 6.40 6.43
N CYS A 118 33.79 6.35 7.76
CA CYS A 118 33.31 7.47 8.55
C CYS A 118 34.23 7.67 9.77
N GLU A 119 34.88 8.82 9.85
CA GLU A 119 35.79 9.14 10.96
C GLU A 119 35.04 9.44 12.26
N TYR A 120 33.83 10.00 12.18
CA TYR A 120 33.08 10.49 13.32
C TYR A 120 31.59 10.08 13.30
N GLY A 121 31.31 8.84 13.62
CA GLY A 121 29.94 8.34 13.79
C GLY A 121 29.27 7.89 12.48
N PHE A 122 28.06 8.36 12.19
CA PHE A 122 27.31 7.97 10.99
C PHE A 122 27.48 8.99 9.87
N PRO A 123 27.42 8.55 8.58
CA PRO A 123 27.45 9.43 7.44
C PRO A 123 26.39 10.53 7.51
N ASN A 124 26.75 11.72 7.08
CA ASN A 124 25.81 12.83 6.99
C ASN A 124 24.95 12.70 5.71
N VAL A 125 23.66 12.41 5.90
CA VAL A 125 22.72 12.23 4.78
C VAL A 125 22.57 13.49 3.90
N SER A 126 22.77 14.68 4.48
CA SER A 126 22.67 15.96 3.76
C SER A 126 23.93 16.35 3.00
N ASP A 127 25.06 15.74 3.34
CA ASP A 127 26.38 15.99 2.73
C ASP A 127 27.17 14.66 2.71
N PRO A 128 26.79 13.73 1.81
CA PRO A 128 27.34 12.37 1.77
C PRO A 128 28.70 12.36 1.05
N ASN A 129 29.76 12.67 1.78
CA ASN A 129 31.14 12.71 1.26
C ASN A 129 31.94 11.43 1.54
N GLU A 130 31.40 10.53 2.35
CA GLU A 130 32.07 9.32 2.76
C GLU A 130 32.14 8.29 1.63
N SER A 131 33.29 7.64 1.50
CA SER A 131 33.49 6.56 0.54
C SER A 131 32.76 5.29 0.97
N VAL A 132 32.13 4.60 0.03
CA VAL A 132 31.59 3.26 0.26
C VAL A 132 32.73 2.26 0.20
N ASN A 133 33.01 1.56 1.30
CA ASN A 133 34.09 0.59 1.39
C ASN A 133 33.63 -0.81 0.94
N VAL A 134 32.44 -1.22 1.37
CA VAL A 134 31.90 -2.57 1.10
C VAL A 134 30.40 -2.49 0.87
N ILE A 135 29.94 -3.25 -0.10
CA ILE A 135 28.51 -3.57 -0.28
C ILE A 135 28.36 -5.09 -0.22
N THR A 136 27.68 -5.57 0.79
CA THR A 136 27.36 -6.99 0.92
C THR A 136 25.92 -7.25 0.49
N VAL A 137 25.71 -8.20 -0.40
CA VAL A 137 24.38 -8.59 -0.86
C VAL A 137 24.17 -10.08 -0.65
N LYS A 138 23.15 -10.43 0.14
CA LYS A 138 22.72 -11.80 0.34
C LYS A 138 21.38 -12.05 -0.31
N TYR A 139 21.32 -12.95 -1.27
CA TYR A 139 20.07 -13.39 -1.88
C TYR A 139 19.51 -14.62 -1.21
N VAL A 140 18.20 -14.62 -0.97
CA VAL A 140 17.44 -15.81 -0.59
C VAL A 140 16.39 -16.04 -1.66
N LEU A 141 16.52 -17.17 -2.37
CA LEU A 141 15.57 -17.60 -3.39
C LEU A 141 14.87 -18.85 -2.88
N GLY A 142 13.66 -18.68 -2.36
CA GLY A 142 12.96 -19.78 -1.70
C GLY A 142 13.78 -20.35 -0.54
N ASN A 143 13.89 -21.68 -0.48
CA ASN A 143 14.71 -22.38 0.52
C ASN A 143 16.19 -22.52 0.14
N LYS A 144 16.62 -22.04 -1.04
CA LYS A 144 18.02 -22.06 -1.45
C LYS A 144 18.73 -20.81 -0.99
N LYS A 145 19.69 -20.97 -0.08
CA LYS A 145 20.65 -19.92 0.29
C LYS A 145 21.78 -19.98 -0.75
N GLU A 146 21.85 -19.02 -1.63
CA GLU A 146 23.06 -18.75 -2.43
C GLU A 146 23.81 -17.61 -1.73
N THR A 147 25.05 -17.94 -1.35
CA THR A 147 25.99 -16.97 -0.72
C THR A 147 26.94 -16.46 -1.77
#